data_760239bb1f38251ba35b042b01272cc3
#
_entry.id   760239bb1f38251ba35b042b01272cc3
#
_cell.length_a   1.000
_cell.length_b   1.000
_cell.length_c   1.000
_cell.angle_alpha   90.00
_cell.angle_beta   90.00
_cell.angle_gamma   90.00
#
_symmetry.space_group_name_H-M   'P 1'
#
loop_
_entity.id
_entity.type
_entity.pdbx_description
1 polymer ?
#
loop_
_entity_poly.entity_id
_entity_poly.type
_entity_poly.pdbx_seq_one_letter_code
_entity_poly.pdbx_strand_id
1 'polypeptide(L)'
;DGWYYLTRREDVLAALRDPEVFSSRIGYDEMISPVPLVPLGFDPPEHTRYRRILHSYFSPQTLNAALPSLQAQAAEIISSIARRDHCEVMADLATPYPSQVFLTLFGLPLEDRNRLIAWKDAIIGFSLTTDPDSVDLTPAAELYGYLTEAVSTLRAQPRDGMLSDLLRGDDPLSDAEAVGLSLVFVLAGLDTVTSTIGATMLELARRPE
;
A
#
# COMPACT_ATOMS: atom_id res chain seq x y z
N ASP A 1 19.83 -13.77 -21.39
CA ASP A 1 19.52 -14.21 -20.02
C ASP A 1 18.02 -14.36 -19.92
N GLY A 2 17.56 -15.54 -19.52
CA GLY A 2 16.12 -15.86 -19.48
C GLY A 2 15.57 -15.81 -18.08
N TRP A 3 14.27 -15.52 -17.97
CA TRP A 3 13.52 -15.64 -16.73
C TRP A 3 13.02 -17.08 -16.56
N TYR A 4 13.01 -17.56 -15.30
CA TYR A 4 12.42 -18.85 -14.95
C TYR A 4 11.13 -18.61 -14.17
N TYR A 5 10.07 -19.32 -14.55
CA TYR A 5 8.78 -19.24 -13.88
C TYR A 5 8.49 -20.56 -13.16
N LEU A 6 8.31 -20.48 -11.83
CA LEU A 6 7.86 -21.60 -11.03
C LEU A 6 6.35 -21.72 -11.15
N THR A 7 5.85 -22.81 -11.71
CA THR A 7 4.41 -23.01 -11.96
C THR A 7 3.78 -24.11 -11.08
N ARG A 8 4.59 -24.96 -10.44
CA ARG A 8 4.09 -25.99 -9.55
C ARG A 8 4.10 -25.48 -8.10
N ARG A 9 3.03 -25.82 -7.35
CA ARG A 9 2.85 -25.38 -5.97
C ARG A 9 4.03 -25.78 -5.07
N GLU A 10 4.54 -27.00 -5.20
CA GLU A 10 5.67 -27.49 -4.40
C GLU A 10 6.95 -26.69 -4.66
N ASP A 11 7.25 -26.33 -5.91
CA ASP A 11 8.43 -25.54 -6.26
C ASP A 11 8.32 -24.12 -5.74
N VAL A 12 7.14 -23.50 -5.86
CA VAL A 12 6.87 -22.16 -5.32
C VAL A 12 7.04 -22.14 -3.79
N LEU A 13 6.50 -23.15 -3.09
CA LEU A 13 6.63 -23.24 -1.64
C LEU A 13 8.07 -23.53 -1.19
N ALA A 14 8.83 -24.31 -1.97
CA ALA A 14 10.25 -24.54 -1.69
C ALA A 14 11.04 -23.24 -1.83
N ALA A 15 10.86 -22.51 -2.94
CA ALA A 15 11.53 -21.24 -3.18
C ALA A 15 11.21 -20.18 -2.09
N LEU A 16 9.94 -20.04 -1.71
CA LEU A 16 9.52 -19.09 -0.66
C LEU A 16 10.09 -19.40 0.74
N ARG A 17 10.60 -20.61 0.96
CA ARG A 17 11.19 -21.03 2.24
C ARG A 17 12.71 -21.00 2.24
N ASP A 18 13.32 -20.68 1.14
CA ASP A 18 14.77 -20.67 0.96
C ASP A 18 15.28 -19.29 0.49
N PRO A 19 15.29 -18.30 1.39
CA PRO A 19 15.74 -16.95 1.04
C PRO A 19 17.25 -16.86 0.79
N GLU A 20 18.03 -17.88 1.16
CA GLU A 20 19.48 -17.92 0.85
C GLU A 20 19.73 -18.15 -0.64
N VAL A 21 18.84 -18.90 -1.30
CA VAL A 21 18.90 -19.18 -2.73
C VAL A 21 17.99 -18.24 -3.53
N PHE A 22 16.80 -17.95 -3.01
CA PHE A 22 15.77 -17.12 -3.67
C PHE A 22 15.58 -15.81 -2.90
N SER A 23 16.59 -14.96 -2.96
CA SER A 23 16.61 -13.68 -2.27
C SER A 23 15.58 -12.70 -2.85
N SER A 24 14.82 -12.03 -1.97
CA SER A 24 13.95 -10.91 -2.35
C SER A 24 14.76 -9.66 -2.69
N ARG A 25 15.94 -9.49 -2.12
CA ARG A 25 16.80 -8.31 -2.31
C ARG A 25 17.21 -8.14 -3.77
N ILE A 26 17.60 -9.21 -4.44
CA ILE A 26 18.11 -9.16 -5.83
C ILE A 26 17.04 -8.59 -6.78
N GLY A 27 15.79 -8.98 -6.63
CA GLY A 27 14.70 -8.48 -7.47
C GLY A 27 14.38 -7.00 -7.26
N TYR A 28 14.63 -6.47 -6.07
CA TYR A 28 14.33 -5.08 -5.71
C TYR A 28 15.53 -4.14 -5.86
N ASP A 29 16.76 -4.65 -5.82
CA ASP A 29 17.96 -3.85 -6.11
C ASP A 29 17.99 -3.35 -7.57
N GLU A 30 17.29 -4.07 -8.48
CA GLU A 30 17.10 -3.66 -9.87
C GLU A 30 15.99 -2.61 -10.07
N MET A 31 15.14 -2.40 -9.05
CA MET A 31 14.11 -1.35 -9.08
C MET A 31 14.74 0.00 -8.77
N ILE A 32 14.43 0.99 -9.61
CA ILE A 32 14.86 2.38 -9.40
C ILE A 32 14.02 2.98 -8.27
N SER A 33 14.36 2.64 -7.03
CA SER A 33 13.77 3.24 -5.84
C SER A 33 14.82 4.01 -5.05
N PRO A 34 14.58 5.29 -4.71
CA PRO A 34 15.51 6.09 -3.91
C PRO A 34 15.53 5.68 -2.43
N VAL A 35 14.67 4.77 -2.01
CA VAL A 35 14.51 4.30 -0.63
C VAL A 35 14.34 2.79 -0.57
N PRO A 36 14.71 2.17 0.57
CA PRO A 36 14.53 0.74 0.77
C PRO A 36 13.04 0.38 0.78
N LEU A 37 12.62 -0.61 -0.02
CA LEU A 37 11.23 -1.05 -0.10
C LEU A 37 10.89 -2.00 1.07
N VAL A 38 10.61 -1.43 2.23
CA VAL A 38 10.32 -2.15 3.48
C VAL A 38 8.90 -2.76 3.45
N PRO A 39 8.72 -4.04 3.77
CA PRO A 39 9.72 -5.09 4.02
C PRO A 39 10.11 -5.89 2.77
N LEU A 40 9.54 -5.57 1.59
CA LEU A 40 9.57 -6.41 0.38
C LEU A 40 10.97 -6.70 -0.15
N GLY A 41 11.85 -5.69 -0.15
CA GLY A 41 13.21 -5.78 -0.66
C GLY A 41 14.23 -6.30 0.35
N PHE A 42 13.81 -7.09 1.34
CA PHE A 42 14.68 -7.59 2.39
C PHE A 42 14.54 -9.09 2.61
N ASP A 43 15.65 -9.72 2.96
CA ASP A 43 15.71 -11.08 3.46
C ASP A 43 15.87 -11.10 4.99
N PRO A 44 15.70 -12.26 5.66
CA PRO A 44 16.08 -12.38 7.06
C PRO A 44 17.57 -12.07 7.28
N PRO A 45 17.98 -11.42 8.40
CA PRO A 45 17.14 -11.11 9.58
C PRO A 45 16.34 -9.81 9.47
N GLU A 46 16.65 -8.89 8.55
CA GLU A 46 16.04 -7.57 8.45
C GLU A 46 14.54 -7.68 8.12
N HIS A 47 14.17 -8.53 7.17
CA HIS A 47 12.76 -8.83 6.88
C HIS A 47 11.99 -9.24 8.14
N THR A 48 12.59 -10.13 8.97
CA THR A 48 11.97 -10.59 10.20
C THR A 48 11.79 -9.44 11.20
N ARG A 49 12.75 -8.50 11.28
CA ARG A 49 12.64 -7.29 12.11
C ARG A 49 11.42 -6.46 11.68
N TYR A 50 11.31 -6.13 10.41
CA TYR A 50 10.20 -5.32 9.90
C TYR A 50 8.84 -6.00 10.08
N ARG A 51 8.76 -7.30 9.80
CA ARG A 51 7.53 -8.08 10.00
C ARG A 51 7.10 -8.08 11.47
N ARG A 52 8.04 -8.17 12.40
CA ARG A 52 7.75 -8.12 13.84
C ARG A 52 7.23 -6.75 14.26
N ILE A 53 7.86 -5.66 13.81
CA ILE A 53 7.41 -4.29 14.09
C ILE A 53 5.98 -4.08 13.58
N LEU A 54 5.71 -4.52 12.35
CA LEU A 54 4.40 -4.34 11.72
C LEU A 54 3.30 -5.23 12.31
N HIS A 55 3.65 -6.39 12.85
CA HIS A 55 2.68 -7.38 13.31
C HIS A 55 1.67 -6.84 14.33
N SER A 56 2.08 -5.94 15.22
CA SER A 56 1.21 -5.34 16.22
C SER A 56 0.08 -4.49 15.61
N TYR A 57 0.34 -3.80 14.50
CA TYR A 57 -0.62 -2.94 13.82
C TYR A 57 -1.69 -3.73 13.03
N PHE A 58 -1.38 -4.97 12.67
CA PHE A 58 -2.29 -5.87 11.95
C PHE A 58 -2.81 -7.02 12.83
N SER A 59 -2.65 -6.90 14.14
CA SER A 59 -3.23 -7.86 15.07
C SER A 59 -4.76 -7.75 15.08
N PRO A 60 -5.50 -8.87 15.35
CA PRO A 60 -6.95 -8.82 15.46
C PRO A 60 -7.45 -7.78 16.46
N GLN A 61 -6.73 -7.57 17.55
CA GLN A 61 -7.06 -6.56 18.56
C GLN A 61 -7.01 -5.14 17.98
N THR A 62 -5.93 -4.78 17.28
CA THR A 62 -5.74 -3.46 16.68
C THR A 62 -6.75 -3.22 15.56
N LEU A 63 -6.97 -4.22 14.71
CA LEU A 63 -7.95 -4.12 13.62
C LEU A 63 -9.38 -3.97 14.15
N ASN A 64 -9.76 -4.70 15.21
CA ASN A 64 -11.08 -4.54 15.83
C ASN A 64 -11.25 -3.16 16.47
N ALA A 65 -10.21 -2.54 17.02
CA ALA A 65 -10.26 -1.18 17.53
C ALA A 65 -10.46 -0.13 16.42
N ALA A 66 -9.89 -0.34 15.25
CA ALA A 66 -10.06 0.53 14.08
C ALA A 66 -11.43 0.34 13.36
N LEU A 67 -12.06 -0.83 13.51
CA LEU A 67 -13.24 -1.23 12.76
C LEU A 67 -14.40 -0.22 12.80
N PRO A 68 -14.78 0.39 13.95
CA PRO A 68 -15.86 1.39 13.98
C PRO A 68 -15.59 2.60 13.09
N SER A 69 -14.35 3.09 13.05
CA SER A 69 -13.96 4.21 12.18
C SER A 69 -14.01 3.80 10.70
N LEU A 70 -13.52 2.62 10.36
CA LEU A 70 -13.55 2.11 8.98
C LEU A 70 -14.98 1.88 8.48
N GLN A 71 -15.86 1.37 9.35
CA GLN A 71 -17.29 1.21 9.04
C GLN A 71 -17.99 2.54 8.84
N ALA A 72 -17.68 3.56 9.67
CA ALA A 72 -18.24 4.89 9.51
C ALA A 72 -17.83 5.52 8.17
N GLN A 73 -16.58 5.39 7.76
CA GLN A 73 -16.08 5.86 6.48
C GLN A 73 -16.78 5.16 5.29
N ALA A 74 -16.96 3.84 5.37
CA ALA A 74 -17.70 3.09 4.36
C ALA A 74 -19.16 3.56 4.29
N ALA A 75 -19.82 3.73 5.44
CA ALA A 75 -21.21 4.18 5.52
C ALA A 75 -21.40 5.59 4.93
N GLU A 76 -20.45 6.50 5.13
CA GLU A 76 -20.47 7.84 4.54
C GLU A 76 -20.43 7.78 3.01
N ILE A 77 -19.50 7.01 2.44
CA ILE A 77 -19.39 6.81 1.00
C ILE A 77 -20.70 6.20 0.46
N ILE A 78 -21.19 5.10 1.05
CA ILE A 78 -22.42 4.44 0.63
C ILE A 78 -23.62 5.40 0.73
N SER A 79 -23.72 6.20 1.79
CA SER A 79 -24.80 7.19 1.93
C SER A 79 -24.74 8.26 0.85
N SER A 80 -23.55 8.63 0.36
CA SER A 80 -23.41 9.56 -0.75
C SER A 80 -23.89 8.96 -2.07
N ILE A 81 -23.61 7.67 -2.29
CA ILE A 81 -24.05 6.90 -3.46
C ILE A 81 -25.57 6.70 -3.45
N ALA A 82 -26.12 6.31 -2.31
CA ALA A 82 -27.55 6.00 -2.14
C ALA A 82 -28.49 7.19 -2.43
N ARG A 83 -27.97 8.41 -2.49
CA ARG A 83 -28.73 9.63 -2.87
C ARG A 83 -28.82 9.84 -4.39
N ARG A 84 -28.20 8.98 -5.18
CA ARG A 84 -28.14 9.05 -6.64
C ARG A 84 -28.84 7.86 -7.25
N ASP A 85 -29.37 8.01 -8.46
CA ASP A 85 -30.07 6.93 -9.18
C ASP A 85 -29.10 5.88 -9.73
N HIS A 86 -27.81 6.23 -9.85
CA HIS A 86 -26.76 5.35 -10.32
C HIS A 86 -25.40 5.71 -9.69
N CYS A 87 -24.48 4.77 -9.73
CA CYS A 87 -23.08 5.01 -9.33
C CYS A 87 -22.13 4.31 -10.29
N GLU A 88 -20.91 4.82 -10.33
CA GLU A 88 -19.78 4.13 -10.93
C GLU A 88 -18.96 3.50 -9.78
N VAL A 89 -19.01 2.17 -9.67
CA VAL A 89 -18.49 1.45 -8.49
C VAL A 89 -17.01 1.69 -8.27
N MET A 90 -16.21 1.75 -9.34
CA MET A 90 -14.77 1.97 -9.21
C MET A 90 -14.46 3.38 -8.71
N ALA A 91 -15.04 4.41 -9.32
CA ALA A 91 -14.78 5.79 -8.97
C ALA A 91 -15.45 6.23 -7.66
N ASP A 92 -16.65 5.70 -7.38
CA ASP A 92 -17.47 6.16 -6.25
C ASP A 92 -17.18 5.40 -4.94
N LEU A 93 -16.70 4.14 -5.03
CA LEU A 93 -16.50 3.26 -3.87
C LEU A 93 -15.12 2.61 -3.84
N ALA A 94 -14.80 1.82 -4.88
CA ALA A 94 -13.67 0.89 -4.83
C ALA A 94 -12.31 1.62 -4.75
N THR A 95 -12.16 2.75 -5.43
CA THR A 95 -10.92 3.56 -5.42
C THR A 95 -10.82 4.48 -4.19
N PRO A 96 -11.85 5.27 -3.82
CA PRO A 96 -11.74 6.20 -2.70
C PRO A 96 -11.66 5.53 -1.33
N TYR A 97 -12.35 4.41 -1.12
CA TYR A 97 -12.41 3.79 0.20
C TYR A 97 -11.05 3.27 0.71
N PRO A 98 -10.29 2.44 -0.03
CA PRO A 98 -8.97 1.99 0.41
C PRO A 98 -7.99 3.13 0.65
N SER A 99 -8.01 4.16 -0.20
CA SER A 99 -7.14 5.33 -0.06
C SER A 99 -7.46 6.14 1.21
N GLN A 100 -8.73 6.28 1.55
CA GLN A 100 -9.17 6.93 2.78
C GLN A 100 -8.78 6.12 4.02
N VAL A 101 -8.95 4.78 3.98
CA VAL A 101 -8.51 3.86 5.03
C VAL A 101 -7.00 3.95 5.25
N PHE A 102 -6.21 3.97 4.17
CA PHE A 102 -4.77 4.13 4.25
C PHE A 102 -4.38 5.42 4.98
N LEU A 103 -4.90 6.56 4.54
CA LEU A 103 -4.59 7.86 5.14
C LEU A 103 -4.96 7.87 6.64
N THR A 104 -6.12 7.32 6.99
CA THR A 104 -6.57 7.21 8.39
C THR A 104 -5.62 6.37 9.23
N LEU A 105 -5.25 5.17 8.76
CA LEU A 105 -4.37 4.26 9.50
C LEU A 105 -2.95 4.82 9.65
N PHE A 106 -2.45 5.52 8.64
CA PHE A 106 -1.12 6.13 8.67
C PHE A 106 -1.09 7.46 9.44
N GLY A 107 -2.24 8.05 9.77
CA GLY A 107 -2.34 9.37 10.43
C GLY A 107 -2.03 10.52 9.48
N LEU A 108 -2.35 10.34 8.19
CA LEU A 108 -2.15 11.34 7.13
C LEU A 108 -3.46 12.08 6.83
N PRO A 109 -3.39 13.33 6.29
CA PRO A 109 -4.56 14.14 6.00
C PRO A 109 -5.49 13.50 4.95
N LEU A 110 -6.79 13.45 5.23
CA LEU A 110 -7.78 12.87 4.29
C LEU A 110 -7.97 13.71 3.02
N GLU A 111 -7.71 15.02 3.09
CA GLU A 111 -7.72 15.93 1.95
C GLU A 111 -6.71 15.55 0.84
N ASP A 112 -5.66 14.84 1.18
CA ASP A 112 -4.63 14.39 0.23
C ASP A 112 -5.05 13.14 -0.58
N ARG A 113 -6.22 12.56 -0.30
CA ARG A 113 -6.70 11.33 -0.94
C ARG A 113 -6.64 11.38 -2.47
N ASN A 114 -7.14 12.44 -3.08
CA ASN A 114 -7.22 12.53 -4.54
C ASN A 114 -5.83 12.67 -5.19
N ARG A 115 -4.89 13.34 -4.51
CA ARG A 115 -3.48 13.41 -4.96
C ARG A 115 -2.82 12.04 -4.88
N LEU A 116 -3.02 11.34 -3.77
CA LEU A 116 -2.49 10.00 -3.55
C LEU A 116 -2.97 9.01 -4.64
N ILE A 117 -4.27 9.04 -4.97
CA ILE A 117 -4.86 8.22 -6.03
C ILE A 117 -4.21 8.56 -7.38
N ALA A 118 -4.10 9.83 -7.73
CA ALA A 118 -3.53 10.26 -9.00
C ALA A 118 -2.07 9.80 -9.17
N TRP A 119 -1.24 9.96 -8.15
CA TRP A 119 0.15 9.48 -8.16
C TRP A 119 0.24 7.96 -8.29
N LYS A 120 -0.56 7.24 -7.51
CA LYS A 120 -0.61 5.77 -7.56
C LYS A 120 -1.01 5.27 -8.96
N ASP A 121 -2.07 5.82 -9.54
CA ASP A 121 -2.56 5.43 -10.86
C ASP A 121 -1.50 5.68 -11.95
N ALA A 122 -0.83 6.82 -11.91
CA ALA A 122 0.25 7.13 -12.84
C ALA A 122 1.42 6.14 -12.70
N ILE A 123 1.87 5.86 -11.47
CA ILE A 123 3.01 4.95 -11.22
C ILE A 123 2.67 3.52 -11.65
N ILE A 124 1.47 3.02 -11.34
CA ILE A 124 1.05 1.67 -11.76
C ILE A 124 0.92 1.60 -13.27
N GLY A 125 0.44 2.68 -13.91
CA GLY A 125 0.39 2.80 -15.37
C GLY A 125 1.75 2.62 -16.05
N PHE A 126 2.84 3.01 -15.40
CA PHE A 126 4.20 2.80 -15.93
C PHE A 126 4.56 1.32 -16.06
N SER A 127 4.11 0.49 -15.14
CA SER A 127 4.35 -0.95 -15.18
C SER A 127 3.70 -1.63 -16.38
N LEU A 128 2.76 -0.95 -17.05
CA LEU A 128 2.03 -1.44 -18.21
C LEU A 128 2.60 -0.91 -19.53
N THR A 129 3.54 0.06 -19.51
CA THR A 129 4.16 0.57 -20.72
C THR A 129 5.27 -0.35 -21.22
N THR A 130 5.36 -0.50 -22.54
CA THR A 130 6.43 -1.25 -23.21
C THR A 130 7.58 -0.36 -23.67
N ASP A 131 7.45 0.94 -23.54
CA ASP A 131 8.45 1.93 -23.93
C ASP A 131 9.00 2.66 -22.70
N PRO A 132 10.19 2.26 -22.19
CA PRO A 132 10.79 2.88 -21.01
C PRO A 132 11.11 4.36 -21.20
N ASP A 133 11.37 4.81 -22.43
CA ASP A 133 11.73 6.21 -22.71
C ASP A 133 10.51 7.15 -22.66
N SER A 134 9.29 6.59 -22.66
CA SER A 134 8.02 7.36 -22.54
C SER A 134 7.55 7.55 -21.10
N VAL A 135 8.27 7.03 -20.10
CA VAL A 135 7.85 7.05 -18.70
C VAL A 135 8.06 8.43 -18.08
N ASP A 136 6.97 9.08 -17.65
CA ASP A 136 7.04 10.29 -16.84
C ASP A 136 7.22 9.93 -15.34
N LEU A 137 8.42 10.19 -14.83
CA LEU A 137 8.76 9.92 -13.41
C LEU A 137 8.28 11.02 -12.46
N THR A 138 7.66 12.11 -12.95
CA THR A 138 7.19 13.21 -12.11
C THR A 138 6.24 12.76 -11.01
N PRO A 139 5.20 11.93 -11.27
CA PRO A 139 4.30 11.45 -10.23
C PRO A 139 5.00 10.62 -9.12
N ALA A 140 6.01 9.84 -9.50
CA ALA A 140 6.80 9.08 -8.53
C ALA A 140 7.64 10.00 -7.64
N ALA A 141 8.27 11.02 -8.22
CA ALA A 141 9.04 12.02 -7.50
C ALA A 141 8.16 12.86 -6.56
N GLU A 142 6.96 13.24 -7.00
CA GLU A 142 5.98 13.97 -6.19
C GLU A 142 5.48 13.13 -5.00
N LEU A 143 5.12 11.86 -5.22
CA LEU A 143 4.73 10.96 -4.15
C LEU A 143 5.86 10.76 -3.14
N TYR A 144 7.08 10.56 -3.63
CA TYR A 144 8.25 10.43 -2.77
C TYR A 144 8.48 11.70 -1.94
N GLY A 145 8.41 12.88 -2.54
CA GLY A 145 8.52 14.17 -1.84
C GLY A 145 7.45 14.33 -0.77
N TYR A 146 6.19 14.03 -1.10
CA TYR A 146 5.07 14.05 -0.15
C TYR A 146 5.31 13.13 1.06
N LEU A 147 5.70 11.88 0.83
CA LEU A 147 5.95 10.93 1.90
C LEU A 147 7.15 11.35 2.77
N THR A 148 8.19 11.92 2.17
CA THR A 148 9.35 12.44 2.89
C THR A 148 8.96 13.61 3.80
N GLU A 149 8.16 14.54 3.30
CA GLU A 149 7.65 15.66 4.09
C GLU A 149 6.72 15.18 5.22
N ALA A 150 5.84 14.22 4.94
CA ALA A 150 4.96 13.62 5.94
C ALA A 150 5.76 12.96 7.08
N VAL A 151 6.78 12.16 6.77
CA VAL A 151 7.67 11.54 7.76
C VAL A 151 8.38 12.60 8.60
N SER A 152 8.97 13.61 7.98
CA SER A 152 9.64 14.71 8.66
C SER A 152 8.69 15.48 9.59
N THR A 153 7.49 15.77 9.13
CA THR A 153 6.45 16.45 9.90
C THR A 153 6.01 15.63 11.12
N LEU A 154 5.76 14.33 10.93
CA LEU A 154 5.35 13.44 12.02
C LEU A 154 6.46 13.20 13.05
N ARG A 155 7.73 13.27 12.64
CA ARG A 155 8.86 13.20 13.57
C ARG A 155 8.96 14.47 14.42
N ALA A 156 8.73 15.63 13.82
CA ALA A 156 8.77 16.90 14.53
C ALA A 156 7.50 17.16 15.38
N GLN A 157 6.34 16.77 14.88
CA GLN A 157 5.03 16.96 15.49
C GLN A 157 4.22 15.66 15.41
N PRO A 158 4.46 14.73 16.35
CA PRO A 158 3.78 13.45 16.36
C PRO A 158 2.25 13.60 16.48
N ARG A 159 1.52 12.73 15.74
CA ARG A 159 0.06 12.61 15.77
C ARG A 159 -0.32 11.15 15.95
N ASP A 160 -1.58 10.89 16.26
CA ASP A 160 -2.09 9.51 16.26
C ASP A 160 -2.02 8.90 14.87
N GLY A 161 -1.52 7.65 14.80
CA GLY A 161 -1.40 6.91 13.55
C GLY A 161 -0.16 6.02 13.50
N MET A 162 -0.26 4.96 12.72
CA MET A 162 0.77 3.93 12.62
C MET A 162 2.14 4.51 12.24
N LEU A 163 2.20 5.44 11.28
CA LEU A 163 3.47 6.00 10.83
C LEU A 163 4.19 6.76 11.93
N SER A 164 3.46 7.55 12.71
CA SER A 164 4.01 8.28 13.85
C SER A 164 4.55 7.35 14.94
N ASP A 165 3.85 6.26 15.20
CA ASP A 165 4.26 5.25 16.18
C ASP A 165 5.50 4.48 15.73
N LEU A 166 5.56 4.11 14.44
CA LEU A 166 6.71 3.43 13.83
C LEU A 166 7.99 4.28 13.87
N LEU A 167 7.84 5.61 13.86
CA LEU A 167 8.96 6.54 13.98
C LEU A 167 9.50 6.68 15.40
N ARG A 168 8.77 6.23 16.44
CA ARG A 168 9.06 6.49 17.86
C ARG A 168 9.06 5.28 18.77
N GLY A 169 8.65 4.12 18.27
CA GLY A 169 8.56 2.87 19.05
C GLY A 169 9.91 2.40 19.61
N ASP A 170 9.90 1.25 20.26
CA ASP A 170 11.11 0.64 20.87
C ASP A 170 12.18 0.26 19.83
N ASP A 171 11.78 0.00 18.60
CA ASP A 171 12.65 -0.31 17.46
C ASP A 171 12.25 0.61 16.30
N PRO A 172 12.58 1.93 16.37
CA PRO A 172 12.06 2.92 15.45
C PRO A 172 12.62 2.75 14.05
N LEU A 173 11.76 3.02 13.05
CA LEU A 173 12.21 3.14 11.67
C LEU A 173 13.01 4.42 11.45
N SER A 174 14.04 4.35 10.64
CA SER A 174 14.67 5.54 10.05
C SER A 174 13.71 6.24 9.09
N ASP A 175 14.00 7.48 8.74
CA ASP A 175 13.17 8.24 7.79
C ASP A 175 13.07 7.52 6.43
N ALA A 176 14.19 7.01 5.92
CA ALA A 176 14.21 6.26 4.67
C ALA A 176 13.38 4.98 4.72
N GLU A 177 13.47 4.21 5.83
CA GLU A 177 12.64 3.00 6.04
C GLU A 177 11.16 3.35 6.12
N ALA A 178 10.80 4.43 6.81
CA ALA A 178 9.42 4.87 6.96
C ALA A 178 8.81 5.37 5.63
N VAL A 179 9.59 6.11 4.84
CA VAL A 179 9.19 6.52 3.48
C VAL A 179 9.01 5.30 2.58
N GLY A 180 9.98 4.38 2.58
CA GLY A 180 9.91 3.17 1.76
C GLY A 180 8.76 2.24 2.15
N LEU A 181 8.48 2.09 3.45
CA LEU A 181 7.31 1.38 3.94
C LEU A 181 6.02 2.03 3.43
N SER A 182 5.89 3.35 3.58
CA SER A 182 4.71 4.09 3.14
C SER A 182 4.50 3.95 1.63
N LEU A 183 5.56 4.02 0.84
CA LEU A 183 5.53 3.83 -0.61
C LEU A 183 5.00 2.43 -0.97
N VAL A 184 5.51 1.38 -0.32
CA VAL A 184 5.02 0.00 -0.52
C VAL A 184 3.54 -0.12 -0.20
N PHE A 185 3.06 0.48 0.89
CA PHE A 185 1.65 0.44 1.24
C PHE A 185 0.76 1.19 0.26
N VAL A 186 1.23 2.32 -0.29
CA VAL A 186 0.51 3.04 -1.35
C VAL A 186 0.40 2.19 -2.62
N LEU A 187 1.51 1.67 -3.11
CA LEU A 187 1.54 0.97 -4.40
C LEU A 187 0.90 -0.42 -4.33
N ALA A 188 1.22 -1.21 -3.30
CA ALA A 188 0.74 -2.58 -3.19
C ALA A 188 -0.60 -2.71 -2.47
N GLY A 189 -0.89 -1.84 -1.50
CA GLY A 189 -2.06 -1.95 -0.63
C GLY A 189 -3.34 -1.37 -1.22
N LEU A 190 -3.26 -0.31 -2.01
CA LEU A 190 -4.45 0.38 -2.51
C LEU A 190 -5.05 -0.32 -3.73
N ASP A 191 -4.25 -0.65 -4.72
CA ASP A 191 -4.74 -1.16 -6.00
C ASP A 191 -5.34 -2.56 -5.89
N THR A 192 -4.73 -3.43 -5.11
CA THR A 192 -5.21 -4.80 -4.90
C THR A 192 -6.56 -4.82 -4.19
N VAL A 193 -6.79 -3.95 -3.21
CA VAL A 193 -8.07 -3.82 -2.50
C VAL A 193 -9.12 -3.20 -3.42
N THR A 194 -8.78 -2.15 -4.17
CA THR A 194 -9.63 -1.54 -5.20
C THR A 194 -10.14 -2.58 -6.20
N SER A 195 -9.23 -3.36 -6.78
CA SER A 195 -9.57 -4.40 -7.75
C SER A 195 -10.45 -5.50 -7.14
N THR A 196 -10.18 -5.88 -5.88
CA THR A 196 -10.98 -6.89 -5.17
C THR A 196 -12.41 -6.41 -4.92
N ILE A 197 -12.59 -5.16 -4.48
CA ILE A 197 -13.92 -4.56 -4.29
C ILE A 197 -14.67 -4.52 -5.63
N GLY A 198 -14.03 -4.01 -6.69
CA GLY A 198 -14.64 -3.92 -8.02
C GLY A 198 -15.07 -5.29 -8.57
N ALA A 199 -14.21 -6.30 -8.48
CA ALA A 199 -14.51 -7.66 -8.91
C ALA A 199 -15.65 -8.27 -8.08
N THR A 200 -15.65 -8.06 -6.76
CA THR A 200 -16.73 -8.53 -5.88
C THR A 200 -18.06 -7.90 -6.25
N MET A 201 -18.11 -6.59 -6.45
CA MET A 201 -19.34 -5.89 -6.83
C MET A 201 -19.85 -6.35 -8.20
N LEU A 202 -18.94 -6.61 -9.15
CA LEU A 202 -19.32 -7.15 -10.46
C LEU A 202 -19.95 -8.54 -10.32
N GLU A 203 -19.38 -9.42 -9.50
CA GLU A 203 -19.96 -10.76 -9.28
C GLU A 203 -21.31 -10.71 -8.55
N LEU A 204 -21.47 -9.82 -7.57
CA LEU A 204 -22.76 -9.61 -6.91
C LEU A 204 -23.83 -9.08 -7.87
N ALA A 205 -23.45 -8.16 -8.76
CA ALA A 205 -24.38 -7.64 -9.78
C ALA A 205 -24.79 -8.72 -10.81
N ARG A 206 -23.92 -9.67 -11.11
CA ARG A 206 -24.21 -10.79 -12.02
C ARG A 206 -25.02 -11.90 -11.36
N ARG A 207 -25.04 -11.99 -10.05
CA ARG A 207 -25.69 -13.04 -9.26
C ARG A 207 -26.51 -12.41 -8.13
N PRO A 208 -27.65 -11.82 -8.44
CA PRO A 208 -28.46 -11.06 -7.49
C PRO A 208 -29.24 -11.94 -6.49
N GLU A 209 -29.08 -13.26 -6.52
CA GLU A 209 -29.82 -14.24 -5.67
C GLU A 209 -29.34 -14.26 -4.23
#